data_c96419a3552120bea8f0ecbd047b6608
#
_entry.id   c96419a3552120bea8f0ecbd047b6608
#
_cell.length_a   1.000
_cell.length_b   1.000
_cell.length_c   1.000
_cell.angle_alpha   90.00
_cell.angle_beta   90.00
_cell.angle_gamma   90.00
#
_symmetry.space_group_name_H-M   'P 1'
#
loop_
_entity.id
_entity.type
_entity.pdbx_description
1 polymer ?
#
loop_
_entity_poly.entity_id
_entity_poly.type
_entity_poly.pdbx_seq_one_letter_code
_entity_poly.pdbx_strand_id
1 'polypeptide(L)'
;MYINIFHYVLREDCDVAAYHELSIAMYEVVTKNAEYEFVGMERFGDDYEGVVLETFESLEGAKRWSRCPEHRAAMKRGRAEFYERYEGSGTVVDHDYQFDRAQLRSVDQFE
;
A
#
# COMPACT_ATOMS: atom_id res chain seq x y z
N MET A 1 7.74 -5.16 -11.99
CA MET A 1 6.90 -4.48 -11.00
C MET A 1 6.24 -5.48 -10.07
N TYR A 2 6.06 -5.12 -8.84
CA TYR A 2 5.50 -6.00 -7.82
C TYR A 2 4.41 -5.25 -7.06
N ILE A 3 3.27 -5.90 -6.81
CA ILE A 3 2.17 -5.30 -6.07
C ILE A 3 1.88 -6.13 -4.83
N ASN A 4 1.76 -5.46 -3.69
CA ASN A 4 1.32 -6.04 -2.44
C ASN A 4 -0.13 -5.61 -2.19
N ILE A 5 -1.00 -6.57 -1.89
CA ILE A 5 -2.41 -6.32 -1.63
C ILE A 5 -2.65 -6.62 -0.15
N PHE A 6 -3.07 -5.60 0.58
CA PHE A 6 -3.26 -5.71 2.03
C PHE A 6 -4.70 -5.36 2.38
N HIS A 7 -5.42 -6.31 2.94
CA HIS A 7 -6.81 -6.11 3.37
C HIS A 7 -6.85 -6.16 4.89
N TYR A 8 -7.38 -5.14 5.53
CA TYR A 8 -7.40 -5.09 6.98
C TYR A 8 -8.77 -4.64 7.50
N VAL A 9 -9.06 -5.04 8.73
CA VAL A 9 -10.22 -4.56 9.48
C VAL A 9 -9.70 -4.09 10.83
N LEU A 10 -10.06 -2.89 11.23
CA LEU A 10 -9.67 -2.34 12.53
C LEU A 10 -10.65 -2.76 13.61
N ARG A 11 -10.17 -2.83 14.84
CA ARG A 11 -11.01 -3.09 16.01
C ARG A 11 -11.96 -1.91 16.18
N GLU A 12 -13.18 -2.19 16.58
CA GLU A 12 -14.20 -1.15 16.77
C GLU A 12 -13.80 -0.12 17.81
N ASP A 13 -13.00 -0.54 18.80
CA ASP A 13 -12.60 0.31 19.92
C ASP A 13 -11.22 0.94 19.74
N CYS A 14 -10.62 0.81 18.56
CA CYS A 14 -9.30 1.37 18.36
C CYS A 14 -9.34 2.86 18.09
N ASP A 15 -8.20 3.52 18.30
CA ASP A 15 -8.04 4.93 17.99
C ASP A 15 -7.72 5.08 16.50
N VAL A 16 -8.75 5.35 15.70
CA VAL A 16 -8.61 5.47 14.24
C VAL A 16 -7.67 6.61 13.85
N ALA A 17 -7.70 7.72 14.59
CA ALA A 17 -6.82 8.84 14.29
C ALA A 17 -5.36 8.45 14.49
N ALA A 18 -5.06 7.71 15.55
CA ALA A 18 -3.70 7.23 15.81
C ALA A 18 -3.25 6.25 14.71
N TYR A 19 -4.16 5.43 14.23
CA TYR A 19 -3.86 4.53 13.13
C TYR A 19 -3.50 5.30 11.86
N HIS A 20 -4.26 6.36 11.55
CA HIS A 20 -3.98 7.20 10.38
C HIS A 20 -2.63 7.90 10.51
N GLU A 21 -2.28 8.38 11.70
CA GLU A 21 -0.99 9.00 11.92
C GLU A 21 0.15 8.01 11.68
N LEU A 22 -0.01 6.78 12.15
CA LEU A 22 0.99 5.75 11.93
C LEU A 22 1.13 5.42 10.44
N SER A 23 0.02 5.35 9.72
CA SER A 23 0.02 5.09 8.28
C SER A 23 0.73 6.18 7.51
N ILE A 24 0.50 7.44 7.87
CA ILE A 24 1.17 8.58 7.25
C ILE A 24 2.67 8.51 7.51
N ALA A 25 3.08 8.19 8.74
CA ALA A 25 4.49 8.06 9.08
C ALA A 25 5.16 6.98 8.25
N MET A 26 4.50 5.85 8.04
CA MET A 26 5.05 4.76 7.23
C MET A 26 5.13 5.15 5.75
N TYR A 27 4.15 5.89 5.26
CA TYR A 27 4.18 6.38 3.89
C TYR A 27 5.40 7.30 3.68
N GLU A 28 5.70 8.14 4.66
CA GLU A 28 6.87 9.00 4.58
C GLU A 28 8.17 8.18 4.54
N VAL A 29 8.28 7.15 5.36
CA VAL A 29 9.49 6.32 5.38
C VAL A 29 9.68 5.62 4.04
N VAL A 30 8.63 5.00 3.51
CA VAL A 30 8.75 4.21 2.28
C VAL A 30 9.03 5.09 1.06
N THR A 31 8.52 6.33 1.06
CA THR A 31 8.73 7.22 -0.08
C THR A 31 10.07 7.94 -0.04
N LYS A 32 10.62 8.17 1.15
CA LYS A 32 11.87 8.92 1.28
C LYS A 32 13.13 8.09 1.09
N ASN A 33 13.00 6.78 1.05
CA ASN A 33 14.16 5.89 0.93
C ASN A 33 14.10 5.12 -0.38
N ALA A 34 14.97 5.49 -1.31
CA ALA A 34 14.99 4.91 -2.66
C ALA A 34 15.21 3.41 -2.67
N GLU A 35 15.82 2.86 -1.63
CA GLU A 35 16.10 1.43 -1.54
C GLU A 35 14.85 0.56 -1.56
N TYR A 36 13.71 1.12 -1.17
CA TYR A 36 12.46 0.36 -1.17
C TYR A 36 11.80 0.34 -2.54
N GLU A 37 12.26 1.17 -3.48
CA GLU A 37 11.75 1.17 -4.86
C GLU A 37 10.22 1.33 -4.92
N PHE A 38 9.69 2.13 -4.00
CA PHE A 38 8.24 2.32 -3.90
C PHE A 38 7.74 3.20 -5.04
N VAL A 39 6.71 2.74 -5.74
CA VAL A 39 6.12 3.47 -6.86
C VAL A 39 4.90 4.27 -6.40
N GLY A 40 4.07 3.68 -5.58
CA GLY A 40 2.87 4.34 -5.10
C GLY A 40 1.90 3.39 -4.44
N MET A 41 0.82 3.94 -3.92
CA MET A 41 -0.22 3.13 -3.30
C MET A 41 -1.60 3.71 -3.58
N GLU A 42 -2.60 2.84 -3.52
CA GLU A 42 -3.99 3.24 -3.56
C GLU A 42 -4.72 2.55 -2.41
N ARG A 43 -5.70 3.24 -1.85
CA ARG A 43 -6.47 2.69 -0.75
C ARG A 43 -7.95 2.84 -1.03
N PHE A 44 -8.71 1.79 -0.76
CA PHE A 44 -10.16 1.76 -0.92
C PHE A 44 -10.80 1.25 0.37
N GLY A 45 -11.93 1.80 0.75
CA GLY A 45 -12.64 1.36 1.94
C GLY A 45 -13.19 2.50 2.75
N ASP A 46 -13.45 2.24 4.03
CA ASP A 46 -13.95 3.24 4.96
C ASP A 46 -12.98 3.42 6.14
N ASP A 47 -13.44 3.98 7.26
CA ASP A 47 -12.56 4.24 8.40
C ASP A 47 -12.06 2.98 9.10
N TYR A 48 -12.79 1.87 8.98
CA TYR A 48 -12.49 0.65 9.73
C TYR A 48 -12.05 -0.52 8.87
N GLU A 49 -12.36 -0.52 7.60
CA GLU A 49 -11.96 -1.59 6.72
C GLU A 49 -11.38 -1.02 5.44
N GLY A 50 -10.23 -1.52 5.02
CA GLY A 50 -9.58 -1.02 3.83
C GLY A 50 -8.78 -2.06 3.09
N VAL A 51 -8.65 -1.81 1.79
CA VAL A 51 -7.73 -2.56 0.93
C VAL A 51 -6.70 -1.57 0.43
N VAL A 52 -5.43 -1.91 0.61
CA VAL A 52 -4.31 -1.09 0.16
C VAL A 52 -3.55 -1.85 -0.91
N LEU A 53 -3.30 -1.18 -2.03
CA LEU A 53 -2.46 -1.71 -3.10
C LEU A 53 -1.17 -0.93 -3.07
N GLU A 54 -0.05 -1.61 -2.80
CA GLU A 54 1.26 -0.97 -2.77
C GLU A 54 2.08 -1.49 -3.92
N THR A 55 2.60 -0.60 -4.75
CA THR A 55 3.37 -0.97 -5.93
C THR A 55 4.84 -0.63 -5.73
N PHE A 56 5.70 -1.58 -6.07
CA PHE A 56 7.15 -1.45 -6.00
C PHE A 56 7.74 -1.76 -7.37
N GLU A 57 8.89 -1.20 -7.69
CA GLU A 57 9.55 -1.48 -8.97
C GLU A 57 9.97 -2.94 -9.06
N SER A 58 10.32 -3.56 -7.93
CA SER A 58 10.75 -4.95 -7.92
C SER A 58 10.33 -5.65 -6.64
N LEU A 59 10.32 -6.98 -6.69
CA LEU A 59 10.11 -7.81 -5.51
C LEU A 59 11.18 -7.53 -4.44
N GLU A 60 12.42 -7.27 -4.86
CA GLU A 60 13.49 -7.03 -3.90
C GLU A 60 13.26 -5.75 -3.09
N GLY A 61 12.78 -4.70 -3.74
CA GLY A 61 12.42 -3.46 -3.02
C GLY A 61 11.32 -3.70 -2.01
N ALA A 62 10.29 -4.47 -2.40
CA ALA A 62 9.21 -4.82 -1.48
C ALA A 62 9.72 -5.64 -0.29
N LYS A 63 10.66 -6.58 -0.54
CA LYS A 63 11.25 -7.36 0.55
C LYS A 63 12.05 -6.48 1.50
N ARG A 64 12.80 -5.51 0.97
CA ARG A 64 13.53 -4.58 1.83
C ARG A 64 12.58 -3.79 2.72
N TRP A 65 11.46 -3.35 2.15
CA TRP A 65 10.43 -2.64 2.93
C TRP A 65 9.88 -3.54 4.04
N SER A 66 9.59 -4.80 3.74
CA SER A 66 9.07 -5.72 4.76
C SER A 66 10.05 -5.94 5.91
N ARG A 67 11.35 -5.72 5.66
CA ARG A 67 12.39 -5.89 6.68
C ARG A 67 12.78 -4.58 7.36
N CYS A 68 12.22 -3.46 6.91
CA CYS A 68 12.51 -2.15 7.48
C CYS A 68 12.13 -2.14 8.96
N PRO A 69 13.04 -1.74 9.87
CA PRO A 69 12.75 -1.76 11.29
C PRO A 69 11.54 -0.92 11.69
N GLU A 70 11.38 0.26 11.09
CA GLU A 70 10.22 1.11 11.37
C GLU A 70 8.93 0.45 10.91
N HIS A 71 8.93 -0.20 9.74
CA HIS A 71 7.76 -0.89 9.25
C HIS A 71 7.40 -2.08 10.12
N ARG A 72 8.40 -2.84 10.55
CA ARG A 72 8.17 -3.98 11.43
C ARG A 72 7.62 -3.53 12.79
N ALA A 73 8.14 -2.44 13.33
CA ALA A 73 7.62 -1.88 14.58
C ALA A 73 6.18 -1.41 14.42
N ALA A 74 5.86 -0.77 13.27
CA ALA A 74 4.51 -0.32 12.99
C ALA A 74 3.54 -1.49 12.88
N MET A 75 3.94 -2.58 12.23
CA MET A 75 3.09 -3.76 12.12
C MET A 75 2.86 -4.42 13.49
N LYS A 76 3.89 -4.45 14.33
CA LYS A 76 3.76 -4.98 15.69
C LYS A 76 2.78 -4.15 16.50
N ARG A 77 2.90 -2.82 16.41
CA ARG A 77 1.97 -1.91 17.08
C ARG A 77 0.55 -2.08 16.54
N GLY A 78 0.43 -2.24 15.22
CA GLY A 78 -0.87 -2.46 14.58
C GLY A 78 -1.59 -3.69 15.13
N ARG A 79 -0.86 -4.80 15.27
CA ARG A 79 -1.44 -6.02 15.84
C ARG A 79 -1.83 -5.85 17.31
N ALA A 80 -1.08 -5.06 18.04
CA ALA A 80 -1.36 -4.86 19.46
C ALA A 80 -2.51 -3.89 19.71
N GLU A 81 -2.65 -2.85 18.87
CA GLU A 81 -3.55 -1.73 19.18
C GLU A 81 -4.67 -1.51 18.19
N PHE A 82 -4.50 -1.88 16.93
CA PHE A 82 -5.42 -1.42 15.88
C PHE A 82 -6.18 -2.52 15.16
N TYR A 83 -5.50 -3.58 14.71
CA TYR A 83 -6.13 -4.55 13.81
C TYR A 83 -6.98 -5.58 14.53
N GLU A 84 -8.18 -5.78 14.00
CA GLU A 84 -8.99 -6.96 14.32
C GLU A 84 -8.44 -8.14 13.53
N ARG A 85 -8.17 -7.93 12.24
CA ARG A 85 -7.58 -8.94 11.38
C ARG A 85 -7.00 -8.28 10.14
N TYR A 86 -6.10 -8.96 9.47
CA TYR A 86 -5.61 -8.54 8.17
C TYR A 86 -5.05 -9.74 7.41
N GLU A 87 -4.99 -9.59 6.10
CA GLU A 87 -4.33 -10.54 5.25
C GLU A 87 -3.63 -9.80 4.13
N GLY A 88 -2.57 -10.40 3.61
CA GLY A 88 -1.79 -9.79 2.55
C GLY A 88 -1.35 -10.81 1.54
N SER A 89 -1.24 -10.37 0.30
CA SER A 89 -0.73 -11.18 -0.80
C SER A 89 0.14 -10.30 -1.67
N GLY A 90 1.14 -10.88 -2.29
CA GLY A 90 1.99 -10.14 -3.21
C GLY A 90 2.10 -10.88 -4.53
N THR A 91 2.24 -10.12 -5.61
CA THR A 91 2.35 -10.71 -6.93
C THR A 91 3.22 -9.86 -7.84
N VAL A 92 3.94 -10.55 -8.74
CA VAL A 92 4.67 -9.88 -9.81
C VAL A 92 3.66 -9.52 -10.89
N VAL A 93 3.75 -8.30 -11.40
CA VAL A 93 2.85 -7.84 -12.46
C VAL A 93 3.29 -8.46 -13.78
N ASP A 94 2.42 -9.26 -14.38
CA ASP A 94 2.69 -9.87 -15.66
C ASP A 94 2.56 -8.84 -16.78
N HIS A 95 1.50 -8.08 -16.75
CA HIS A 95 1.30 -6.97 -17.69
C HIS A 95 0.34 -5.98 -17.07
N ASP A 96 0.35 -4.76 -17.57
CA ASP A 96 -0.61 -3.77 -17.13
C ASP A 96 -1.10 -2.98 -18.34
N TYR A 97 -2.23 -2.32 -18.18
CA TYR A 97 -2.82 -1.51 -19.21
C TYR A 97 -3.75 -0.50 -18.57
N GLN A 98 -4.02 0.58 -19.30
CA GLN A 98 -4.93 1.58 -18.81
C GLN A 98 -5.68 2.21 -19.98
N PHE A 99 -6.84 2.72 -19.68
CA PHE A 99 -7.65 3.46 -20.63
C PHE A 99 -8.07 4.75 -19.95
N ASP A 100 -7.90 5.86 -20.64
CA ASP A 100 -8.32 7.15 -20.12
C ASP A 100 -9.07 7.87 -21.23
N ARG A 101 -10.35 8.09 -21.04
CA ARG A 101 -11.19 8.71 -22.06
C ARG A 101 -10.72 10.12 -22.41
N ALA A 102 -10.17 10.84 -21.44
CA ALA A 102 -9.67 12.18 -21.70
C ALA A 102 -8.47 12.16 -22.64
N GLN A 103 -7.65 11.12 -22.62
CA GLN A 103 -6.50 11.00 -23.50
C GLN A 103 -6.89 10.63 -24.93
N LEU A 104 -8.03 9.98 -25.11
CA LEU A 104 -8.51 9.65 -26.45
C LEU A 104 -8.81 10.88 -27.26
N ARG A 105 -9.06 12.01 -26.61
CA ARG A 105 -9.37 13.24 -27.33
C ARG A 105 -8.14 13.86 -27.97
N SER A 106 -6.97 13.60 -27.40
CA SER A 106 -5.75 14.15 -27.94
C SER A 106 -5.02 13.15 -28.82
N VAL A 107 -5.38 11.85 -28.73
CA VAL A 107 -4.79 10.83 -29.57
C VAL A 107 -5.89 10.26 -30.41
N ASP A 108 -5.88 10.55 -31.68
CA ASP A 108 -7.04 10.23 -32.47
C ASP A 108 -7.04 8.84 -33.01
N GLN A 109 -6.08 8.00 -32.81
CA GLN A 109 -6.14 6.69 -33.17
C GLN A 109 -5.83 5.80 -32.21
N PHE A 110 -6.27 4.83 -32.01
CA PHE A 110 -6.22 4.01 -31.12
C PHE A 110 -6.78 2.82 -31.51
N GLU A 111 -7.10 2.38 -32.07
CA GLU A 111 -7.68 1.30 -32.39
C GLU A 111 -7.07 0.38 -32.82
#